data_1dd684631ad07f28b353775ea1147178
#
_entry.id   1dd684631ad07f28b353775ea1147178
#
_cell.length_a   1.000
_cell.length_b   1.000
_cell.length_c   1.000
_cell.angle_alpha   90.00
_cell.angle_beta   90.00
_cell.angle_gamma   90.00
#
_symmetry.space_group_name_H-M   'P 1'
#
loop_
_entity.id
_entity.type
_entity.pdbx_description
1 polymer ?
#
loop_
_entity_poly.entity_id
_entity_poly.type
_entity_poly.pdbx_seq_one_letter_code
_entity_poly.pdbx_strand_id
1 'polypeptide(L)'
;MMHKVRKKLLLLLGTSLLLPGFVLAADKNEGTGKTGGEPVRMEETIVTASRVEESLRMVADSVTVATEKEIQRKGRQTVVEVLNDVPGVNVNQNSSFGGSTSIYLRGTSNAHTIVLIDGVRVADPISSDGKVNLADLPTNNIERIEVVRGNQSVLYGSDAIGGVINIITKKGKGKPAISAGFEGGSFQTFKENLSFRGGTEKIDFSASVSRLDSQGVSKADVEPNPEMDYYNNTNFSANLNGRITDKTRAGFSFYHNKSQSDLDTTGGIDAYETQYSAITTLSANIEQDFTKWWTSILKVSNTDSKREYFKDGPGSYAGIVQFFESRYKGNIKTASWQNNFFLGDKDTLTVGLDYTHETGSQQYEQTFLNDVMARTKSAFIQNKWTPVENANITVGVRSDHHQQFGQETTYKVAGAYLFEKVGTKVRASYGTGFHAPSLYQLYEPNYGNTNLAPEKSKGFDAGIDQSLFGDKVNLSATYFRNDLDNLIVWDWGTSRYANVQQARTEGIETSASWRPLNWLSLNANYTYLDAKNDTTQKQLTYRPHHTAGGSVNIRPIDKLNWNVSMQYVGKRYRDASNKYTMPAYTIYSTAVSYDVTKWMQLTGRISNFTNEHYQSIYQYGEPGIGFFGGIKLTY
;
A
#
# COMPACT_ATOMS: atom_id res chain seq x y z
N MET A 1 32.03 -16.75 -16.27
CA MET A 1 32.13 -15.90 -15.05
C MET A 1 31.17 -16.32 -13.95
N MET A 2 30.12 -17.10 -14.24
CA MET A 2 29.14 -17.62 -13.25
C MET A 2 29.71 -18.62 -12.21
N HIS A 3 30.88 -19.19 -12.40
CA HIS A 3 31.42 -20.22 -11.47
C HIS A 3 32.20 -19.66 -10.28
N LYS A 4 32.55 -18.36 -10.25
CA LYS A 4 33.30 -17.74 -9.15
C LYS A 4 32.40 -17.09 -8.06
N VAL A 5 31.15 -16.82 -8.36
CA VAL A 5 30.22 -16.21 -7.37
C VAL A 5 29.65 -17.25 -6.42
N ARG A 6 29.45 -18.51 -6.89
CA ARG A 6 28.93 -19.59 -6.03
C ARG A 6 29.87 -20.04 -4.89
N LYS A 7 31.18 -19.83 -5.03
CA LYS A 7 32.13 -20.23 -3.96
C LYS A 7 32.27 -19.24 -2.80
N LYS A 8 31.85 -17.98 -2.94
CA LYS A 8 31.89 -17.01 -1.84
C LYS A 8 30.68 -17.06 -0.92
N LEU A 9 29.53 -17.60 -1.37
CA LEU A 9 28.33 -17.68 -0.56
C LEU A 9 28.33 -18.88 0.41
N LEU A 10 29.09 -19.94 0.12
CA LEU A 10 29.22 -21.11 0.99
C LEU A 10 30.21 -20.95 2.14
N LEU A 11 31.04 -19.91 2.15
CA LEU A 11 32.04 -19.68 3.21
C LEU A 11 31.57 -18.76 4.33
N LEU A 12 30.38 -18.16 4.24
CA LEU A 12 29.81 -17.29 5.28
C LEU A 12 28.87 -18.02 6.26
N LEU A 13 28.58 -19.29 6.03
CA LEU A 13 27.76 -20.14 6.92
C LEU A 13 28.59 -21.00 7.87
N GLY A 14 29.91 -20.86 7.88
CA GLY A 14 30.83 -21.71 8.63
C GLY A 14 31.46 -21.10 9.89
N THR A 15 31.08 -19.90 10.33
CA THR A 15 31.53 -19.37 11.63
C THR A 15 30.49 -19.65 12.69
N SER A 16 30.75 -20.73 13.45
CA SER A 16 30.06 -21.11 14.68
C SER A 16 30.00 -19.95 15.66
N LEU A 17 28.82 -19.33 15.80
CA LEU A 17 28.49 -18.48 16.94
C LEU A 17 28.29 -19.38 18.17
N LEU A 18 29.33 -19.47 18.99
CA LEU A 18 29.25 -19.95 20.36
C LEU A 18 28.43 -18.94 21.18
N LEU A 19 27.13 -19.20 21.32
CA LEU A 19 26.29 -18.52 22.31
C LEU A 19 26.46 -19.23 23.65
N PRO A 20 26.64 -18.49 24.77
CA PRO A 20 26.69 -19.10 26.10
C PRO A 20 25.34 -19.73 26.42
N GLY A 21 25.39 -20.96 26.92
CA GLY A 21 24.21 -21.76 27.27
C GLY A 21 23.33 -21.08 28.33
N PHE A 22 22.13 -20.71 27.96
CA PHE A 22 21.04 -20.44 28.87
C PHE A 22 20.30 -21.77 29.14
N VAL A 23 20.44 -22.27 30.36
CA VAL A 23 19.64 -23.40 30.88
C VAL A 23 18.20 -22.92 31.04
N LEU A 24 17.30 -23.40 30.18
CA LEU A 24 15.87 -23.18 30.33
C LEU A 24 15.28 -24.31 31.20
N ALA A 25 14.82 -23.92 32.38
CA ALA A 25 13.97 -24.79 33.21
C ALA A 25 12.63 -25.03 32.48
N ALA A 26 12.32 -26.28 32.24
CA ALA A 26 11.05 -26.71 31.69
C ALA A 26 9.97 -26.63 32.78
N ASP A 27 9.09 -25.66 32.70
CA ASP A 27 7.88 -25.61 33.53
C ASP A 27 6.74 -26.34 32.80
N LYS A 28 6.31 -27.49 33.39
CA LYS A 28 5.15 -28.26 32.97
C LYS A 28 3.90 -27.52 33.47
N ASN A 29 3.18 -26.86 32.59
CA ASN A 29 1.78 -26.54 32.85
C ASN A 29 0.91 -27.11 31.73
N GLU A 30 0.28 -28.25 32.03
CA GLU A 30 -0.80 -28.83 31.22
C GLU A 30 -2.05 -27.96 31.38
N GLY A 31 -2.30 -27.08 30.42
CA GLY A 31 -3.55 -26.38 30.25
C GLY A 31 -4.38 -27.07 29.17
N THR A 32 -5.47 -27.67 29.55
CA THR A 32 -6.46 -28.35 28.70
C THR A 32 -6.96 -27.45 27.60
N GLY A 33 -6.56 -27.76 26.35
CA GLY A 33 -6.99 -27.04 25.15
C GLY A 33 -8.48 -27.24 24.87
N LYS A 34 -9.26 -26.18 24.92
CA LYS A 34 -10.54 -26.12 24.22
C LYS A 34 -10.27 -25.75 22.75
N THR A 35 -10.40 -26.75 21.89
CA THR A 35 -10.46 -26.62 20.44
C THR A 35 -11.78 -25.96 20.05
N GLY A 36 -11.78 -24.69 19.87
CA GLY A 36 -12.86 -23.94 19.26
C GLY A 36 -12.23 -22.72 18.61
N GLY A 37 -12.08 -22.72 17.28
CA GLY A 37 -11.68 -21.52 16.55
C GLY A 37 -12.73 -20.45 16.77
N GLU A 38 -12.47 -19.50 17.66
CA GLU A 38 -13.34 -18.35 17.85
C GLU A 38 -13.49 -17.60 16.52
N PRO A 39 -14.72 -17.25 16.13
CA PRO A 39 -14.92 -16.40 14.98
C PRO A 39 -14.21 -15.07 15.27
N VAL A 40 -13.35 -14.63 14.36
CA VAL A 40 -12.82 -13.24 14.42
C VAL A 40 -14.04 -12.34 14.27
N ARG A 41 -14.51 -11.81 15.38
CA ARG A 41 -15.60 -10.83 15.39
C ARG A 41 -15.08 -9.55 14.73
N MET A 42 -15.88 -8.91 13.87
CA MET A 42 -15.57 -7.59 13.32
C MET A 42 -15.31 -6.53 14.41
N GLU A 43 -15.72 -6.80 15.63
CA GLU A 43 -15.51 -5.95 16.81
C GLU A 43 -14.04 -5.75 17.21
N GLU A 44 -13.13 -6.62 16.78
CA GLU A 44 -11.71 -6.57 17.17
C GLU A 44 -10.79 -5.94 16.11
N THR A 45 -11.32 -5.54 14.96
CA THR A 45 -10.51 -4.88 13.92
C THR A 45 -10.43 -3.39 14.23
N ILE A 46 -9.28 -2.96 14.71
CA ILE A 46 -8.98 -1.56 14.98
C ILE A 46 -8.31 -0.98 13.74
N VAL A 47 -8.78 0.18 13.28
CA VAL A 47 -8.19 0.94 12.17
C VAL A 47 -7.54 2.21 12.69
N THR A 48 -6.39 2.54 12.15
CA THR A 48 -5.59 3.71 12.55
C THR A 48 -5.47 4.76 11.45
N ALA A 49 -6.07 4.49 10.30
CA ALA A 49 -6.05 5.40 9.17
C ALA A 49 -6.84 6.71 9.38
N SER A 50 -7.58 6.82 10.49
CA SER A 50 -8.19 8.07 10.99
C SER A 50 -7.32 8.84 11.98
N ARG A 51 -6.04 8.47 12.15
CA ARG A 51 -5.09 8.97 13.16
C ARG A 51 -5.51 8.71 14.63
N VAL A 52 -6.63 8.06 14.86
CA VAL A 52 -7.11 7.59 16.17
C VAL A 52 -7.59 6.15 15.97
N GLU A 53 -7.29 5.30 16.93
CA GLU A 53 -7.78 3.91 16.88
C GLU A 53 -9.29 3.88 17.01
N GLU A 54 -9.96 3.20 16.10
CA GLU A 54 -11.41 3.02 16.14
C GLU A 54 -11.84 1.63 15.61
N SER A 55 -12.96 1.15 16.14
CA SER A 55 -13.53 -0.12 15.68
C SER A 55 -14.10 0.02 14.27
N LEU A 56 -13.76 -0.91 13.38
CA LEU A 56 -14.27 -0.98 12.01
C LEU A 56 -15.82 -0.98 11.98
N ARG A 57 -16.46 -1.50 13.03
CA ARG A 57 -17.92 -1.55 13.17
C ARG A 57 -18.57 -0.16 13.18
N MET A 58 -17.87 0.87 13.72
CA MET A 58 -18.39 2.21 13.90
C MET A 58 -17.81 3.25 12.94
N VAL A 59 -16.84 2.87 12.12
CA VAL A 59 -16.22 3.76 11.12
C VAL A 59 -17.25 4.18 10.08
N ALA A 60 -17.33 5.50 9.82
CA ALA A 60 -18.22 6.06 8.81
C ALA A 60 -17.63 5.98 7.39
N ASP A 61 -16.31 5.91 7.26
CA ASP A 61 -15.59 5.78 5.98
C ASP A 61 -15.70 4.38 5.38
N SER A 62 -15.45 4.29 4.08
CA SER A 62 -15.28 3.01 3.38
C SER A 62 -13.87 2.46 3.65
N VAL A 63 -13.74 1.50 4.56
CA VAL A 63 -12.46 0.92 4.95
C VAL A 63 -12.39 -0.55 4.55
N THR A 64 -11.23 -0.97 4.04
CA THR A 64 -10.87 -2.39 3.85
C THR A 64 -9.59 -2.66 4.61
N VAL A 65 -9.56 -3.75 5.37
CA VAL A 65 -8.37 -4.20 6.11
C VAL A 65 -7.98 -5.57 5.59
N ALA A 66 -6.77 -5.67 5.03
CA ALA A 66 -6.15 -6.95 4.67
C ALA A 66 -5.18 -7.36 5.78
N THR A 67 -5.52 -8.38 6.54
CA THR A 67 -4.73 -8.89 7.68
C THR A 67 -3.58 -9.79 7.23
N GLU A 68 -2.53 -9.95 8.07
CA GLU A 68 -1.45 -10.92 7.84
C GLU A 68 -1.98 -12.30 7.44
N LYS A 69 -3.01 -12.79 8.17
CA LYS A 69 -3.60 -14.10 7.90
C LYS A 69 -4.22 -14.19 6.51
N GLU A 70 -4.89 -13.13 6.04
CA GLU A 70 -5.50 -13.10 4.71
C GLU A 70 -4.44 -13.01 3.61
N ILE A 71 -3.42 -12.17 3.81
CA ILE A 71 -2.27 -12.03 2.91
C ILE A 71 -1.58 -13.38 2.71
N GLN A 72 -1.28 -14.08 3.82
CA GLN A 72 -0.63 -15.40 3.80
C GLN A 72 -1.53 -16.48 3.17
N ARG A 73 -2.83 -16.51 3.50
CA ARG A 73 -3.78 -17.49 2.95
C ARG A 73 -3.90 -17.40 1.44
N LYS A 74 -3.87 -16.18 0.90
CA LYS A 74 -3.96 -15.94 -0.54
C LYS A 74 -2.60 -16.05 -1.24
N GLY A 75 -1.50 -16.22 -0.50
CA GLY A 75 -0.14 -16.30 -1.03
C GLY A 75 0.34 -15.00 -1.69
N ARG A 76 -0.18 -13.84 -1.26
CA ARG A 76 0.19 -12.52 -1.81
C ARG A 76 1.61 -12.14 -1.39
N GLN A 77 2.46 -11.82 -2.36
CA GLN A 77 3.89 -11.58 -2.14
C GLN A 77 4.25 -10.10 -2.08
N THR A 78 3.47 -9.25 -2.76
CA THR A 78 3.68 -7.79 -2.81
C THR A 78 2.45 -7.02 -2.34
N VAL A 79 2.64 -5.78 -1.94
CA VAL A 79 1.53 -4.86 -1.59
C VAL A 79 0.57 -4.69 -2.76
N VAL A 80 1.09 -4.61 -3.98
CA VAL A 80 0.31 -4.51 -5.22
C VAL A 80 -0.68 -5.67 -5.36
N GLU A 81 -0.22 -6.92 -5.15
CA GLU A 81 -1.10 -8.09 -5.20
C GLU A 81 -2.22 -8.04 -4.13
N VAL A 82 -1.94 -7.48 -2.95
CA VAL A 82 -2.96 -7.29 -1.92
C VAL A 82 -3.97 -6.22 -2.32
N LEU A 83 -3.51 -5.12 -2.90
CA LEU A 83 -4.36 -4.02 -3.34
C LEU A 83 -5.31 -4.42 -4.48
N ASN A 84 -4.91 -5.35 -5.33
CA ASN A 84 -5.76 -5.93 -6.37
C ASN A 84 -7.00 -6.68 -5.82
N ASP A 85 -6.96 -7.10 -4.55
CA ASP A 85 -8.10 -7.74 -3.87
C ASP A 85 -9.09 -6.73 -3.25
N VAL A 86 -8.77 -5.42 -3.26
CA VAL A 86 -9.55 -4.36 -2.60
C VAL A 86 -10.57 -3.76 -3.55
N PRO A 87 -11.87 -3.71 -3.21
CA PRO A 87 -12.88 -3.07 -4.05
C PRO A 87 -12.55 -1.58 -4.26
N GLY A 88 -12.79 -1.08 -5.47
CA GLY A 88 -12.52 0.31 -5.85
C GLY A 88 -11.04 0.62 -6.12
N VAL A 89 -10.15 -0.34 -6.01
CA VAL A 89 -8.74 -0.21 -6.38
C VAL A 89 -8.51 -0.84 -7.75
N ASN A 90 -7.91 -0.09 -8.65
CA ASN A 90 -7.38 -0.61 -9.91
C ASN A 90 -5.88 -0.33 -9.97
N VAL A 91 -5.09 -1.38 -10.13
CA VAL A 91 -3.64 -1.28 -10.24
C VAL A 91 -3.24 -1.56 -11.68
N ASN A 92 -2.48 -0.65 -12.26
CA ASN A 92 -1.84 -0.83 -13.55
C ASN A 92 -0.32 -0.87 -13.33
N GLN A 93 0.34 -1.83 -13.95
CA GLN A 93 1.75 -2.07 -13.79
C GLN A 93 2.41 -2.32 -15.15
N ASN A 94 3.60 -1.77 -15.38
CA ASN A 94 4.40 -2.06 -16.56
C ASN A 94 5.11 -3.39 -16.34
N SER A 95 4.40 -4.51 -16.50
CA SER A 95 4.83 -5.85 -16.15
C SER A 95 5.05 -6.06 -14.62
N SER A 96 5.17 -7.29 -14.18
CA SER A 96 5.53 -7.64 -12.80
C SER A 96 7.05 -7.45 -12.55
N PHE A 97 7.52 -7.85 -11.36
CA PHE A 97 8.94 -7.81 -10.99
C PHE A 97 9.57 -6.40 -11.12
N GLY A 98 9.04 -5.45 -10.34
CA GLY A 98 9.59 -4.09 -10.25
C GLY A 98 9.13 -3.13 -11.34
N GLY A 99 8.20 -3.53 -12.19
CA GLY A 99 7.60 -2.63 -13.18
C GLY A 99 6.91 -1.44 -12.53
N SER A 100 6.94 -0.28 -13.19
CA SER A 100 6.30 0.95 -12.69
C SER A 100 4.81 0.72 -12.42
N THR A 101 4.32 1.17 -11.26
CA THR A 101 2.96 0.90 -10.78
C THR A 101 2.18 2.19 -10.62
N SER A 102 0.95 2.21 -11.12
CA SER A 102 -0.04 3.26 -10.87
C SER A 102 -1.26 2.68 -10.16
N ILE A 103 -1.68 3.34 -9.08
CA ILE A 103 -2.84 2.93 -8.28
C ILE A 103 -3.95 3.96 -8.45
N TYR A 104 -5.08 3.52 -8.96
CA TYR A 104 -6.27 4.34 -9.15
C TYR A 104 -7.34 3.94 -8.14
N LEU A 105 -7.45 4.71 -7.08
CA LEU A 105 -8.46 4.50 -6.05
C LEU A 105 -9.75 5.20 -6.49
N ARG A 106 -10.81 4.40 -6.76
CA ARG A 106 -12.09 4.90 -7.31
C ARG A 106 -11.93 5.71 -8.60
N GLY A 107 -10.96 5.32 -9.45
CA GLY A 107 -10.70 5.97 -10.73
C GLY A 107 -9.98 7.31 -10.67
N THR A 108 -9.63 7.83 -9.49
CA THR A 108 -8.83 9.05 -9.33
C THR A 108 -7.40 8.85 -9.83
N SER A 109 -6.58 9.90 -9.86
CA SER A 109 -5.17 9.81 -10.27
C SER A 109 -4.34 9.03 -9.25
N ASN A 110 -3.23 8.42 -9.70
CA ASN A 110 -2.21 7.86 -8.80
C ASN A 110 -1.70 8.92 -7.80
N ALA A 111 -1.59 10.17 -8.23
CA ALA A 111 -1.22 11.32 -7.39
C ALA A 111 -2.19 11.58 -6.21
N HIS A 112 -3.41 11.07 -6.27
CA HIS A 112 -4.49 11.31 -5.31
C HIS A 112 -4.55 10.31 -4.15
N THR A 113 -3.58 9.43 -4.02
CA THR A 113 -3.57 8.41 -2.97
C THR A 113 -2.34 8.56 -2.09
N ILE A 114 -2.53 8.75 -0.80
CA ILE A 114 -1.43 8.73 0.17
C ILE A 114 -1.08 7.29 0.53
N VAL A 115 0.22 6.99 0.54
CA VAL A 115 0.75 5.73 1.06
C VAL A 115 1.55 6.01 2.33
N LEU A 116 1.26 5.25 3.37
CA LEU A 116 1.94 5.30 4.66
C LEU A 116 2.56 3.94 4.97
N ILE A 117 3.75 3.96 5.58
CA ILE A 117 4.35 2.80 6.26
C ILE A 117 4.52 3.19 7.73
N ASP A 118 3.85 2.49 8.64
CA ASP A 118 3.80 2.79 10.08
C ASP A 118 3.42 4.26 10.36
N GLY A 119 2.48 4.78 9.53
CA GLY A 119 2.01 6.17 9.59
C GLY A 119 3.05 7.22 9.14
N VAL A 120 4.12 6.82 8.45
CA VAL A 120 5.09 7.71 7.77
C VAL A 120 4.73 7.80 6.29
N ARG A 121 4.57 9.01 5.76
CA ARG A 121 4.29 9.23 4.35
C ARG A 121 5.45 8.74 3.48
N VAL A 122 5.14 7.85 2.55
CA VAL A 122 6.07 7.32 1.55
C VAL A 122 5.72 7.94 0.20
N ALA A 123 6.56 8.87 -0.25
CA ALA A 123 6.37 9.58 -1.51
C ALA A 123 7.73 9.97 -2.10
N ASP A 124 7.73 10.31 -3.39
CA ASP A 124 8.89 10.83 -4.11
C ASP A 124 8.53 12.20 -4.69
N PRO A 125 8.89 13.32 -4.01
CA PRO A 125 8.48 14.66 -4.42
C PRO A 125 9.05 15.08 -5.77
N ILE A 126 10.03 14.34 -6.31
CA ILE A 126 10.66 14.60 -7.61
C ILE A 126 10.20 13.58 -8.68
N SER A 127 9.16 12.82 -8.44
CA SER A 127 8.47 12.07 -9.50
C SER A 127 7.39 12.93 -10.15
N SER A 128 6.99 12.57 -11.38
CA SER A 128 5.99 13.31 -12.15
C SER A 128 4.62 13.41 -11.48
N ASP A 129 4.29 12.51 -10.57
CA ASP A 129 3.04 12.45 -9.81
C ASP A 129 3.25 12.45 -8.29
N GLY A 130 4.48 12.66 -7.82
CA GLY A 130 4.80 12.70 -6.39
C GLY A 130 4.80 11.33 -5.70
N LYS A 131 4.73 10.19 -6.43
CA LYS A 131 4.57 8.85 -5.85
C LYS A 131 5.79 7.96 -6.01
N VAL A 132 5.89 6.99 -5.10
CA VAL A 132 6.86 5.90 -5.18
C VAL A 132 6.26 4.69 -5.89
N ASN A 133 7.13 3.83 -6.42
CA ASN A 133 6.71 2.56 -7.00
C ASN A 133 6.36 1.56 -5.89
N LEU A 134 5.10 1.12 -5.81
CA LEU A 134 4.65 0.14 -4.81
C LEU A 134 4.93 -1.32 -5.20
N ALA A 135 5.36 -1.59 -6.42
CA ALA A 135 5.75 -2.95 -6.86
C ALA A 135 6.89 -3.52 -6.00
N ASP A 136 7.73 -2.63 -5.46
CA ASP A 136 8.90 -3.00 -4.67
C ASP A 136 8.60 -3.33 -3.20
N LEU A 137 7.35 -3.19 -2.73
CA LEU A 137 6.99 -3.41 -1.33
C LEU A 137 6.56 -4.85 -1.05
N PRO A 138 7.40 -5.66 -0.37
CA PRO A 138 7.06 -7.05 -0.03
C PRO A 138 6.12 -7.14 1.17
N THR A 139 5.36 -8.25 1.25
CA THR A 139 4.36 -8.48 2.33
C THR A 139 4.88 -9.20 3.56
N ASN A 140 6.10 -9.72 3.57
CA ASN A 140 6.57 -10.65 4.64
C ASN A 140 6.58 -10.03 6.05
N ASN A 141 6.79 -8.73 6.19
CA ASN A 141 6.78 -8.06 7.49
C ASN A 141 5.54 -7.17 7.71
N ILE A 142 4.48 -7.40 6.95
CA ILE A 142 3.23 -6.65 7.09
C ILE A 142 2.31 -7.36 8.09
N GLU A 143 1.81 -6.63 9.09
CA GLU A 143 0.75 -7.06 10.01
C GLU A 143 -0.61 -6.90 9.35
N ARG A 144 -0.85 -5.75 8.71
CA ARG A 144 -2.06 -5.46 7.96
C ARG A 144 -1.88 -4.28 7.01
N ILE A 145 -2.75 -4.21 6.02
CA ILE A 145 -2.89 -3.05 5.13
C ILE A 145 -4.30 -2.51 5.30
N GLU A 146 -4.41 -1.23 5.64
CA GLU A 146 -5.67 -0.51 5.76
C GLU A 146 -5.84 0.39 4.54
N VAL A 147 -6.95 0.26 3.83
CA VAL A 147 -7.30 1.11 2.68
C VAL A 147 -8.55 1.90 3.00
N VAL A 148 -8.40 3.21 3.23
CA VAL A 148 -9.51 4.14 3.46
C VAL A 148 -9.78 4.90 2.18
N ARG A 149 -10.99 4.77 1.65
CA ARG A 149 -11.41 5.35 0.38
C ARG A 149 -12.23 6.61 0.59
N GLY A 150 -12.13 7.54 -0.38
CA GLY A 150 -12.75 8.86 -0.32
C GLY A 150 -11.83 9.92 0.29
N ASN A 151 -12.26 11.18 0.30
CA ASN A 151 -11.46 12.30 0.74
C ASN A 151 -11.00 12.18 2.19
N GLN A 152 -9.69 12.18 2.42
CA GLN A 152 -9.04 12.14 3.73
C GLN A 152 -8.14 13.36 3.99
N SER A 153 -8.27 14.42 3.19
CA SER A 153 -7.39 15.59 3.25
C SER A 153 -7.47 16.36 4.57
N VAL A 154 -8.55 16.24 5.33
CA VAL A 154 -8.65 16.85 6.67
C VAL A 154 -7.59 16.33 7.64
N LEU A 155 -7.28 15.05 7.59
CA LEU A 155 -6.26 14.46 8.47
C LEU A 155 -4.87 14.44 7.83
N TYR A 156 -4.79 14.25 6.51
CA TYR A 156 -3.53 13.96 5.84
C TYR A 156 -3.04 15.09 4.92
N GLY A 157 -3.87 16.13 4.68
CA GLY A 157 -3.52 17.26 3.82
C GLY A 157 -3.55 16.90 2.33
N SER A 158 -2.59 17.44 1.59
CA SER A 158 -2.43 17.20 0.16
C SER A 158 -2.37 15.70 -0.17
N ASP A 159 -2.89 15.32 -1.35
CA ASP A 159 -2.82 14.00 -1.99
C ASP A 159 -3.81 12.94 -1.46
N ALA A 160 -4.64 13.26 -0.46
CA ALA A 160 -5.62 12.32 0.09
C ALA A 160 -7.02 12.48 -0.53
N ILE A 161 -7.10 12.78 -1.83
CA ILE A 161 -8.35 12.92 -2.59
C ILE A 161 -9.04 11.56 -2.79
N GLY A 162 -8.30 10.58 -3.30
CA GLY A 162 -8.79 9.21 -3.53
C GLY A 162 -8.87 8.41 -2.24
N GLY A 163 -7.94 8.63 -1.32
CA GLY A 163 -7.86 7.95 -0.04
C GLY A 163 -6.44 7.75 0.50
N VAL A 164 -6.35 6.84 1.46
CA VAL A 164 -5.10 6.52 2.17
C VAL A 164 -4.90 5.01 2.20
N ILE A 165 -3.70 4.57 1.87
CA ILE A 165 -3.22 3.20 2.04
C ILE A 165 -2.21 3.21 3.19
N ASN A 166 -2.55 2.61 4.33
CA ASN A 166 -1.69 2.53 5.49
C ASN A 166 -1.17 1.11 5.67
N ILE A 167 0.12 0.94 5.46
CA ILE A 167 0.84 -0.34 5.58
C ILE A 167 1.41 -0.38 7.00
N ILE A 168 0.97 -1.34 7.80
CA ILE A 168 1.39 -1.49 9.18
C ILE A 168 2.28 -2.72 9.27
N THR A 169 3.52 -2.51 9.70
CA THR A 169 4.48 -3.60 9.87
C THR A 169 4.28 -4.33 11.19
N LYS A 170 4.75 -5.56 11.27
CA LYS A 170 4.62 -6.41 12.46
C LYS A 170 5.33 -5.79 13.65
N LYS A 171 4.64 -5.74 14.78
CA LYS A 171 5.19 -5.36 16.07
C LYS A 171 5.54 -6.59 16.88
N GLY A 172 6.43 -6.43 17.84
CA GLY A 172 6.79 -7.49 18.78
C GLY A 172 5.67 -7.70 19.80
N LYS A 173 5.31 -8.97 20.04
CA LYS A 173 4.36 -9.34 21.09
C LYS A 173 4.80 -10.66 21.71
N GLY A 174 4.73 -10.77 23.04
CA GLY A 174 5.01 -12.02 23.75
C GLY A 174 6.48 -12.45 23.72
N LYS A 175 6.74 -13.74 23.93
CA LYS A 175 8.09 -14.31 23.96
C LYS A 175 8.84 -14.01 22.65
N PRO A 176 10.15 -13.79 22.71
CA PRO A 176 10.97 -13.64 21.51
C PRO A 176 10.80 -14.83 20.57
N ALA A 177 10.62 -14.56 19.29
CA ALA A 177 10.46 -15.55 18.23
C ALA A 177 11.31 -15.17 17.02
N ILE A 178 11.93 -16.16 16.41
CA ILE A 178 12.68 -16.05 15.16
C ILE A 178 11.88 -16.79 14.08
N SER A 179 11.73 -16.18 12.90
CA SER A 179 11.15 -16.87 11.75
C SER A 179 12.05 -16.73 10.55
N ALA A 180 12.30 -17.82 9.85
CA ALA A 180 13.00 -17.86 8.58
C ALA A 180 12.08 -18.44 7.51
N GLY A 181 12.09 -17.88 6.30
CA GLY A 181 11.32 -18.35 5.17
C GLY A 181 12.15 -18.40 3.91
N PHE A 182 11.88 -19.42 3.09
CA PHE A 182 12.51 -19.65 1.78
C PHE A 182 11.41 -20.02 0.79
N GLU A 183 11.45 -19.44 -0.40
CA GLU A 183 10.57 -19.78 -1.51
C GLU A 183 11.40 -19.78 -2.80
N GLY A 184 11.16 -20.77 -3.66
CA GLY A 184 11.75 -20.84 -4.99
C GLY A 184 10.71 -21.24 -6.02
N GLY A 185 10.91 -20.88 -7.29
CA GLY A 185 9.94 -21.23 -8.31
C GLY A 185 10.24 -20.71 -9.71
N SER A 186 9.18 -20.58 -10.49
CA SER A 186 9.21 -20.09 -11.88
C SER A 186 9.92 -18.75 -12.01
N PHE A 187 10.34 -18.41 -13.21
CA PHE A 187 11.09 -17.19 -13.54
C PHE A 187 12.43 -17.12 -12.80
N GLN A 188 12.99 -18.29 -12.44
CA GLN A 188 14.18 -18.42 -11.59
C GLN A 188 14.10 -17.56 -10.33
N THR A 189 12.90 -17.48 -9.75
CA THR A 189 12.66 -16.68 -8.56
C THR A 189 13.16 -17.42 -7.33
N PHE A 190 13.90 -16.71 -6.50
CA PHE A 190 14.30 -17.14 -5.16
C PHE A 190 14.04 -16.02 -4.16
N LYS A 191 13.36 -16.35 -3.06
CA LYS A 191 13.03 -15.42 -2.00
C LYS A 191 13.43 -15.98 -0.65
N GLU A 192 14.06 -15.17 0.15
CA GLU A 192 14.43 -15.47 1.52
C GLU A 192 14.01 -14.35 2.47
N ASN A 193 13.67 -14.69 3.68
CA ASN A 193 13.36 -13.74 4.73
C ASN A 193 13.76 -14.27 6.09
N LEU A 194 14.16 -13.36 6.96
CA LEU A 194 14.45 -13.60 8.36
C LEU A 194 13.79 -12.51 9.19
N SER A 195 13.10 -12.88 10.26
CA SER A 195 12.50 -11.94 11.18
C SER A 195 12.72 -12.35 12.63
N PHE A 196 12.89 -11.34 13.46
CA PHE A 196 13.03 -11.47 14.90
C PHE A 196 12.04 -10.51 15.56
N ARG A 197 11.24 -10.99 16.50
CA ARG A 197 10.24 -10.17 17.19
C ARG A 197 10.00 -10.70 18.59
N GLY A 198 9.67 -9.80 19.49
CA GLY A 198 9.34 -10.14 20.87
C GLY A 198 8.93 -8.92 21.66
N GLY A 199 8.48 -9.14 22.88
CA GLY A 199 8.13 -8.04 23.75
C GLY A 199 7.83 -8.47 25.16
N THR A 200 7.92 -7.50 26.05
CA THR A 200 7.49 -7.56 27.43
C THR A 200 6.32 -6.58 27.62
N GLU A 201 5.85 -6.41 28.83
CA GLU A 201 4.87 -5.36 29.15
C GLU A 201 5.39 -3.94 28.91
N LYS A 202 6.73 -3.75 28.94
CA LYS A 202 7.37 -2.43 28.83
C LYS A 202 8.01 -2.14 27.49
N ILE A 203 8.45 -3.16 26.76
CA ILE A 203 9.18 -2.99 25.50
C ILE A 203 8.72 -4.03 24.50
N ASP A 204 8.42 -3.63 23.29
CA ASP A 204 8.27 -4.50 22.15
C ASP A 204 9.25 -4.12 21.03
N PHE A 205 9.71 -5.14 20.31
CA PHE A 205 10.64 -4.95 19.19
C PHE A 205 10.34 -5.92 18.06
N SER A 206 10.63 -5.49 16.86
CA SER A 206 10.66 -6.35 15.67
C SER A 206 11.77 -5.91 14.73
N ALA A 207 12.40 -6.87 14.06
CA ALA A 207 13.33 -6.62 12.97
C ALA A 207 13.11 -7.68 11.89
N SER A 208 13.21 -7.30 10.63
CA SER A 208 13.03 -8.20 9.50
C SER A 208 13.93 -7.81 8.36
N VAL A 209 14.50 -8.80 7.68
CA VAL A 209 15.20 -8.64 6.41
C VAL A 209 14.60 -9.63 5.42
N SER A 210 14.46 -9.21 4.18
CA SER A 210 14.07 -10.09 3.08
C SER A 210 14.82 -9.74 1.81
N ARG A 211 15.04 -10.76 0.98
CA ARG A 211 15.60 -10.62 -0.35
C ARG A 211 14.78 -11.43 -1.33
N LEU A 212 14.55 -10.88 -2.52
CA LEU A 212 13.98 -11.54 -3.67
C LEU A 212 14.90 -11.31 -4.85
N ASP A 213 15.24 -12.37 -5.55
CA ASP A 213 15.95 -12.37 -6.83
C ASP A 213 15.09 -13.11 -7.85
N SER A 214 14.93 -12.57 -9.05
CA SER A 214 14.21 -13.21 -10.16
C SER A 214 14.88 -12.85 -11.48
N GLN A 215 14.94 -13.78 -12.40
CA GLN A 215 15.27 -13.42 -13.79
C GLN A 215 14.08 -12.77 -14.52
N GLY A 216 12.91 -12.80 -13.90
CA GLY A 216 11.72 -12.12 -14.43
C GLY A 216 11.19 -12.73 -15.73
N VAL A 217 10.47 -11.91 -16.44
CA VAL A 217 10.00 -12.12 -17.81
C VAL A 217 10.35 -10.86 -18.59
N SER A 218 10.40 -10.92 -19.92
CA SER A 218 10.49 -9.68 -20.72
C SER A 218 9.30 -8.80 -20.41
N LYS A 219 9.55 -7.53 -20.15
CA LYS A 219 8.50 -6.52 -19.94
C LYS A 219 7.88 -6.09 -21.27
N ALA A 220 8.67 -6.07 -22.35
CA ALA A 220 8.13 -5.84 -23.69
C ALA A 220 7.33 -7.05 -24.19
N ASP A 221 6.10 -6.82 -24.67
CA ASP A 221 5.19 -7.88 -25.15
C ASP A 221 5.12 -7.94 -26.71
N VAL A 222 6.14 -7.51 -27.41
CA VAL A 222 6.08 -7.31 -28.87
C VAL A 222 7.20 -8.01 -29.63
N GLU A 223 8.16 -8.60 -28.96
CA GLU A 223 9.34 -9.18 -29.56
C GLU A 223 9.23 -10.69 -29.81
N PRO A 224 9.72 -11.22 -30.96
CA PRO A 224 9.69 -12.66 -31.23
C PRO A 224 10.65 -13.49 -30.36
N ASN A 225 11.66 -12.87 -29.72
CA ASN A 225 12.60 -13.49 -28.78
C ASN A 225 12.86 -12.54 -27.60
N PRO A 226 11.91 -12.44 -26.65
CA PRO A 226 12.06 -11.55 -25.51
C PRO A 226 13.20 -12.02 -24.58
N GLU A 227 14.09 -11.09 -24.18
CA GLU A 227 15.02 -11.35 -23.09
C GLU A 227 14.28 -11.39 -21.76
N MET A 228 15.02 -11.71 -20.71
CA MET A 228 14.49 -11.73 -19.33
C MET A 228 14.94 -10.50 -18.57
N ASP A 229 14.00 -9.71 -18.11
CA ASP A 229 14.25 -8.52 -17.28
C ASP A 229 14.51 -8.90 -15.83
N TYR A 230 15.77 -8.82 -15.45
CA TYR A 230 16.21 -9.15 -14.10
C TYR A 230 15.61 -8.21 -13.07
N TYR A 231 15.25 -8.78 -11.94
CA TYR A 231 14.75 -8.03 -10.78
C TYR A 231 15.36 -8.55 -9.49
N ASN A 232 15.81 -7.64 -8.64
CA ASN A 232 16.09 -7.95 -7.25
C ASN A 232 15.52 -6.89 -6.31
N ASN A 233 15.20 -7.32 -5.09
CA ASN A 233 14.69 -6.47 -4.05
C ASN A 233 15.27 -6.90 -2.70
N THR A 234 15.76 -5.95 -1.93
CA THR A 234 16.19 -6.17 -0.55
C THR A 234 15.44 -5.19 0.35
N ASN A 235 14.75 -5.73 1.34
CA ASN A 235 13.98 -4.96 2.31
C ASN A 235 14.51 -5.20 3.72
N PHE A 236 14.59 -4.14 4.51
CA PHE A 236 14.88 -4.20 5.94
C PHE A 236 13.90 -3.32 6.70
N SER A 237 13.38 -3.80 7.83
CA SER A 237 12.52 -3.02 8.71
C SER A 237 12.80 -3.34 10.17
N ALA A 238 12.65 -2.33 11.02
CA ALA A 238 12.81 -2.48 12.46
C ALA A 238 11.85 -1.55 13.20
N ASN A 239 11.24 -2.05 14.27
CA ASN A 239 10.39 -1.29 15.18
C ASN A 239 10.83 -1.53 16.61
N LEU A 240 10.82 -0.48 17.41
CA LEU A 240 11.06 -0.51 18.84
C LEU A 240 10.04 0.41 19.51
N ASN A 241 9.23 -0.13 20.40
CA ASN A 241 8.30 0.65 21.20
C ASN A 241 8.56 0.39 22.67
N GLY A 242 8.46 1.44 23.49
CA GLY A 242 8.73 1.35 24.91
C GLY A 242 7.73 2.15 25.74
N ARG A 243 7.29 1.56 26.85
CA ARG A 243 6.58 2.26 27.92
C ARG A 243 7.61 2.77 28.91
N ILE A 244 7.92 4.09 28.82
CA ILE A 244 8.92 4.74 29.68
C ILE A 244 8.36 4.90 31.10
N THR A 245 7.10 5.31 31.17
CA THR A 245 6.30 5.37 32.41
C THR A 245 4.91 4.82 32.12
N ASP A 246 4.04 4.70 33.13
CA ASP A 246 2.64 4.29 32.90
C ASP A 246 1.85 5.26 32.01
N LYS A 247 2.35 6.50 31.84
CA LYS A 247 1.73 7.57 31.07
C LYS A 247 2.52 7.98 29.84
N THR A 248 3.76 7.46 29.67
CA THR A 248 4.65 7.89 28.59
C THR A 248 5.05 6.68 27.74
N ARG A 249 4.78 6.73 26.45
CA ARG A 249 5.19 5.75 25.45
C ARG A 249 6.09 6.42 24.42
N ALA A 250 7.11 5.72 23.95
CA ALA A 250 7.94 6.16 22.85
C ALA A 250 8.07 5.05 21.81
N GLY A 251 8.10 5.44 20.55
CA GLY A 251 8.24 4.52 19.42
C GLY A 251 9.31 5.00 18.45
N PHE A 252 9.95 4.03 17.83
CA PHE A 252 10.92 4.21 16.76
C PHE A 252 10.61 3.22 15.65
N SER A 253 10.59 3.67 14.39
CA SER A 253 10.49 2.81 13.23
C SER A 253 11.53 3.16 12.18
N PHE A 254 12.06 2.13 11.55
CA PHE A 254 12.98 2.21 10.42
C PHE A 254 12.51 1.25 9.33
N TYR A 255 12.48 1.72 8.11
CA TYR A 255 12.18 0.91 6.93
C TYR A 255 13.12 1.30 5.80
N HIS A 256 13.74 0.33 5.17
CA HIS A 256 14.59 0.51 3.99
C HIS A 256 14.25 -0.54 2.93
N ASN A 257 14.02 -0.08 1.73
CA ASN A 257 13.82 -0.94 0.56
C ASN A 257 14.76 -0.49 -0.54
N LYS A 258 15.42 -1.45 -1.19
CA LYS A 258 16.29 -1.22 -2.35
C LYS A 258 15.96 -2.26 -3.41
N SER A 259 15.74 -1.80 -4.65
CA SER A 259 15.50 -2.66 -5.81
C SER A 259 16.41 -2.32 -6.98
N GLN A 260 16.60 -3.30 -7.83
CA GLN A 260 17.13 -3.17 -9.18
C GLN A 260 16.14 -3.85 -10.13
N SER A 261 15.86 -3.20 -11.23
CA SER A 261 14.92 -3.71 -12.24
C SER A 261 15.43 -3.35 -13.63
N ASP A 262 15.56 -4.33 -14.49
CA ASP A 262 15.80 -4.06 -15.90
C ASP A 262 14.48 -3.61 -16.53
N LEU A 263 14.53 -2.68 -17.45
CA LEU A 263 13.39 -1.97 -18.02
C LEU A 263 13.43 -2.00 -19.54
N ASP A 264 12.22 -2.01 -20.13
CA ASP A 264 11.98 -1.80 -21.54
C ASP A 264 11.34 -0.43 -21.81
N THR A 265 11.59 0.14 -22.98
CA THR A 265 10.97 1.40 -23.36
C THR A 265 9.52 1.22 -23.81
N THR A 266 8.80 2.34 -23.82
CA THR A 266 7.47 2.42 -24.44
C THR A 266 7.58 2.07 -25.92
N GLY A 267 6.70 1.18 -26.39
CA GLY A 267 6.68 0.72 -27.78
C GLY A 267 7.12 -0.73 -27.95
N GLY A 268 7.41 -1.44 -26.83
CA GLY A 268 7.82 -2.84 -26.86
C GLY A 268 9.21 -3.03 -27.46
N ILE A 269 10.07 -2.04 -27.27
CA ILE A 269 11.47 -2.10 -27.70
C ILE A 269 12.29 -2.45 -26.47
N ASP A 270 13.04 -3.54 -26.57
CA ASP A 270 14.10 -3.87 -25.64
C ASP A 270 15.07 -2.71 -25.50
N ALA A 271 15.13 -2.12 -24.32
CA ALA A 271 15.83 -0.88 -24.08
C ALA A 271 17.19 -1.05 -23.40
N TYR A 272 17.50 -2.21 -22.91
CA TYR A 272 18.70 -2.45 -22.10
C TYR A 272 18.94 -1.35 -21.06
N GLU A 273 17.85 -0.97 -20.38
CA GLU A 273 17.87 0.02 -19.31
C GLU A 273 17.80 -0.67 -17.94
N THR A 274 18.59 -0.20 -16.97
CA THR A 274 18.50 -0.67 -15.58
C THR A 274 18.13 0.48 -14.66
N GLN A 275 17.09 0.29 -13.86
CA GLN A 275 16.69 1.18 -12.78
C GLN A 275 17.18 0.65 -11.44
N TYR A 276 17.80 1.52 -10.64
CA TYR A 276 18.03 1.32 -9.20
C TYR A 276 17.10 2.24 -8.42
N SER A 277 16.35 1.68 -7.48
CA SER A 277 15.42 2.42 -6.64
C SER A 277 15.71 2.15 -5.16
N ALA A 278 15.61 3.18 -4.33
CA ALA A 278 15.72 3.03 -2.88
C ALA A 278 14.76 3.98 -2.17
N ILE A 279 14.13 3.47 -1.11
CA ILE A 279 13.28 4.25 -0.20
C ILE A 279 13.74 3.95 1.21
N THR A 280 13.95 5.00 2.00
CA THR A 280 14.29 4.88 3.43
C THR A 280 13.32 5.73 4.23
N THR A 281 12.65 5.15 5.21
CA THR A 281 11.86 5.92 6.18
C THR A 281 12.41 5.73 7.59
N LEU A 282 12.39 6.81 8.34
CA LEU A 282 12.76 6.85 9.73
C LEU A 282 11.72 7.64 10.49
N SER A 283 11.24 7.14 11.62
CA SER A 283 10.38 7.93 12.48
C SER A 283 10.63 7.68 13.96
N ALA A 284 10.36 8.72 14.75
CA ALA A 284 10.31 8.64 16.20
C ALA A 284 9.05 9.36 16.69
N ASN A 285 8.43 8.80 17.70
CA ASN A 285 7.29 9.42 18.36
C ASN A 285 7.37 9.29 19.86
N ILE A 286 6.78 10.26 20.53
CA ILE A 286 6.50 10.21 21.97
C ILE A 286 5.02 10.50 22.16
N GLU A 287 4.39 9.70 23.00
CA GLU A 287 3.01 9.81 23.38
C GLU A 287 2.92 9.96 24.89
N GLN A 288 2.21 10.98 25.36
CA GLN A 288 2.05 11.33 26.76
C GLN A 288 0.59 11.45 27.14
N ASP A 289 0.15 10.62 28.08
CA ASP A 289 -1.14 10.77 28.75
C ASP A 289 -0.98 11.76 29.90
N PHE A 290 -1.31 13.04 29.67
CA PHE A 290 -1.26 14.07 30.71
C PHE A 290 -2.34 13.80 31.77
N THR A 291 -3.51 13.42 31.31
CA THR A 291 -4.66 13.02 32.14
C THR A 291 -5.36 11.82 31.49
N LYS A 292 -6.41 11.28 32.12
CA LYS A 292 -7.26 10.24 31.50
C LYS A 292 -8.05 10.74 30.29
N TRP A 293 -8.20 12.05 30.15
CA TRP A 293 -8.98 12.68 29.07
C TRP A 293 -8.11 13.46 28.08
N TRP A 294 -6.77 13.51 28.25
CA TRP A 294 -5.88 14.21 27.34
C TRP A 294 -4.61 13.41 27.07
N THR A 295 -4.45 13.01 25.80
CA THR A 295 -3.25 12.39 25.26
C THR A 295 -2.63 13.31 24.21
N SER A 296 -1.33 13.54 24.29
CA SER A 296 -0.55 14.31 23.32
C SER A 296 0.48 13.42 22.63
N ILE A 297 0.59 13.54 21.31
CA ILE A 297 1.48 12.74 20.47
C ILE A 297 2.35 13.69 19.66
N LEU A 298 3.66 13.60 19.84
CA LEU A 298 4.65 14.25 18.98
C LEU A 298 5.33 13.19 18.12
N LYS A 299 5.31 13.38 16.80
CA LYS A 299 5.97 12.48 15.83
C LYS A 299 6.85 13.28 14.89
N VAL A 300 8.06 12.80 14.65
CA VAL A 300 8.96 13.30 13.60
C VAL A 300 9.29 12.16 12.66
N SER A 301 9.41 12.46 11.38
CA SER A 301 9.80 11.45 10.39
C SER A 301 10.60 12.04 9.24
N ASN A 302 11.38 11.19 8.59
CA ASN A 302 12.13 11.45 7.38
C ASN A 302 11.87 10.32 6.37
N THR A 303 11.60 10.69 5.13
CA THR A 303 11.54 9.77 3.99
C THR A 303 12.53 10.23 2.94
N ASP A 304 13.48 9.36 2.57
CA ASP A 304 14.39 9.55 1.46
C ASP A 304 14.00 8.62 0.31
N SER A 305 13.86 9.17 -0.90
CA SER A 305 13.66 8.43 -2.15
C SER A 305 14.84 8.69 -3.09
N LYS A 306 15.30 7.63 -3.77
CA LYS A 306 16.37 7.73 -4.76
C LYS A 306 16.03 6.81 -5.93
N ARG A 307 16.15 7.33 -7.16
CA ARG A 307 16.06 6.56 -8.40
C ARG A 307 17.23 6.91 -9.31
N GLU A 308 17.87 5.91 -9.90
CA GLU A 308 18.96 6.06 -10.87
C GLU A 308 18.66 5.17 -12.06
N TYR A 309 18.86 5.71 -13.24
CA TYR A 309 18.69 5.00 -14.51
C TYR A 309 20.04 4.94 -15.23
N PHE A 310 20.31 3.77 -15.79
CA PHE A 310 21.51 3.49 -16.57
C PHE A 310 21.10 2.85 -17.88
N LYS A 311 21.72 3.28 -18.98
CA LYS A 311 21.60 2.64 -20.28
C LYS A 311 22.81 1.76 -20.53
N ASP A 312 22.59 0.58 -21.07
CA ASP A 312 23.66 -0.27 -21.55
C ASP A 312 24.17 0.26 -22.90
N GLY A 313 25.48 0.23 -23.10
CA GLY A 313 26.10 0.70 -24.34
C GLY A 313 25.86 -0.27 -25.52
N PRO A 314 25.90 0.21 -26.76
CA PRO A 314 25.79 -0.63 -27.94
C PRO A 314 26.84 -1.77 -27.92
N GLY A 315 26.38 -3.00 -27.95
CA GLY A 315 27.25 -4.19 -27.90
C GLY A 315 27.54 -4.73 -26.50
N SER A 316 26.92 -4.20 -25.45
CA SER A 316 27.00 -4.80 -24.13
C SER A 316 26.01 -5.97 -24.03
N TYR A 317 26.54 -7.19 -24.02
CA TYR A 317 25.81 -8.35 -23.53
C TYR A 317 25.90 -8.32 -21.98
N ALA A 318 24.76 -8.23 -21.29
CA ALA A 318 24.66 -8.40 -19.85
C ALA A 318 25.54 -7.44 -19.00
N GLY A 319 25.33 -6.13 -19.12
CA GLY A 319 25.77 -5.19 -18.08
C GLY A 319 27.27 -4.94 -17.96
N ILE A 320 28.05 -5.07 -19.05
CA ILE A 320 29.50 -4.87 -19.01
C ILE A 320 29.87 -3.38 -19.05
N VAL A 321 29.07 -2.53 -19.71
CA VAL A 321 29.28 -1.08 -19.76
C VAL A 321 27.93 -0.37 -19.63
N GLN A 322 27.65 0.17 -18.45
CA GLN A 322 26.46 0.96 -18.19
C GLN A 322 26.82 2.46 -18.23
N PHE A 323 26.06 3.24 -18.99
CA PHE A 323 26.17 4.69 -18.99
C PHE A 323 25.11 5.28 -18.05
N PHE A 324 25.53 6.17 -17.17
CA PHE A 324 24.63 6.92 -16.32
C PHE A 324 23.72 7.81 -17.19
N GLU A 325 22.42 7.71 -17.00
CA GLU A 325 21.45 8.53 -17.70
C GLU A 325 20.84 9.58 -16.78
N SER A 326 20.24 9.14 -15.66
CA SER A 326 19.58 10.08 -14.77
C SER A 326 19.57 9.62 -13.32
N ARG A 327 19.47 10.62 -12.43
CA ARG A 327 19.35 10.44 -10.99
C ARG A 327 18.31 11.41 -10.42
N TYR A 328 17.43 10.88 -9.61
CA TYR A 328 16.41 11.61 -8.88
C TYR A 328 16.58 11.36 -7.40
N LYS A 329 16.57 12.42 -6.60
CA LYS A 329 16.63 12.34 -5.14
C LYS A 329 15.54 13.20 -4.55
N GLY A 330 14.66 12.60 -3.76
CA GLY A 330 13.61 13.27 -3.00
C GLY A 330 13.80 13.07 -1.51
N ASN A 331 13.46 14.06 -0.72
CA ASN A 331 13.43 13.96 0.74
C ASN A 331 12.19 14.65 1.29
N ILE A 332 11.52 14.02 2.25
CA ILE A 332 10.36 14.55 2.97
C ILE A 332 10.62 14.46 4.46
N LYS A 333 10.65 15.60 5.14
CA LYS A 333 10.72 15.69 6.59
C LYS A 333 9.38 16.17 7.14
N THR A 334 8.86 15.47 8.13
CA THR A 334 7.61 15.88 8.80
C THR A 334 7.78 15.98 10.29
N ALA A 335 7.09 16.95 10.89
CA ALA A 335 6.87 17.04 12.32
C ALA A 335 5.37 17.20 12.54
N SER A 336 4.78 16.37 13.39
CA SER A 336 3.36 16.37 13.70
C SER A 336 3.16 16.40 15.20
N TRP A 337 2.33 17.31 15.67
CA TRP A 337 1.90 17.38 17.05
C TRP A 337 0.37 17.28 17.12
N GLN A 338 -0.11 16.17 17.66
CA GLN A 338 -1.53 15.86 17.79
C GLN A 338 -1.93 15.79 19.27
N ASN A 339 -3.08 16.33 19.59
CA ASN A 339 -3.69 16.25 20.91
C ASN A 339 -5.09 15.66 20.79
N ASN A 340 -5.35 14.61 21.55
CA ASN A 340 -6.65 13.95 21.64
C ASN A 340 -7.26 14.26 23.00
N PHE A 341 -8.46 14.83 23.00
CA PHE A 341 -9.24 15.14 24.19
C PHE A 341 -10.46 14.23 24.21
N PHE A 342 -10.48 13.29 25.16
CA PHE A 342 -11.58 12.35 25.38
C PHE A 342 -12.57 12.99 26.36
N LEU A 343 -13.64 13.63 25.84
CA LEU A 343 -14.63 14.38 26.61
C LEU A 343 -15.77 13.44 27.04
N GLY A 344 -15.51 12.65 28.08
CA GLY A 344 -16.32 11.51 28.46
C GLY A 344 -16.17 10.33 27.46
N ASP A 345 -17.16 9.43 27.47
CA ASP A 345 -17.13 8.20 26.64
C ASP A 345 -17.67 8.43 25.22
N LYS A 346 -18.22 9.62 24.95
CA LYS A 346 -19.01 9.89 23.74
C LYS A 346 -18.39 10.91 22.79
N ASP A 347 -17.34 11.59 23.19
CA ASP A 347 -16.82 12.71 22.41
C ASP A 347 -15.29 12.69 22.41
N THR A 348 -14.69 12.76 21.23
CA THR A 348 -13.25 12.84 21.04
C THR A 348 -12.92 14.02 20.14
N LEU A 349 -12.28 15.04 20.72
CA LEU A 349 -11.77 16.19 19.99
C LEU A 349 -10.28 15.97 19.70
N THR A 350 -9.91 15.96 18.43
CA THR A 350 -8.52 15.89 17.97
C THR A 350 -8.11 17.23 17.39
N VAL A 351 -7.00 17.79 17.88
CA VAL A 351 -6.39 19.02 17.36
C VAL A 351 -4.94 18.72 17.00
N GLY A 352 -4.49 19.18 15.85
CA GLY A 352 -3.12 18.93 15.44
C GLY A 352 -2.50 20.03 14.60
N LEU A 353 -1.15 20.03 14.63
CA LEU A 353 -0.28 20.88 13.83
C LEU A 353 0.69 19.97 13.08
N ASP A 354 0.81 20.18 11.77
CA ASP A 354 1.79 19.48 10.95
C ASP A 354 2.74 20.48 10.28
N TYR A 355 4.00 20.10 10.15
CA TYR A 355 4.99 20.77 9.31
C TYR A 355 5.60 19.76 8.36
N THR A 356 5.56 20.06 7.07
CA THR A 356 6.18 19.25 6.02
C THR A 356 7.21 20.07 5.26
N HIS A 357 8.39 19.52 5.06
CA HIS A 357 9.47 20.07 4.24
C HIS A 357 9.88 19.03 3.20
N GLU A 358 9.63 19.35 1.95
CA GLU A 358 9.96 18.52 0.79
C GLU A 358 11.14 19.15 0.05
N THR A 359 12.11 18.33 -0.36
CA THR A 359 13.22 18.75 -1.22
C THR A 359 13.42 17.75 -2.34
N GLY A 360 13.91 18.23 -3.46
CA GLY A 360 14.19 17.39 -4.61
C GLY A 360 15.36 17.89 -5.45
N SER A 361 16.08 16.95 -6.04
CA SER A 361 17.10 17.23 -7.06
C SER A 361 17.04 16.20 -8.17
N GLN A 362 17.37 16.63 -9.38
CA GLN A 362 17.45 15.78 -10.57
C GLN A 362 18.75 16.07 -11.30
N GLN A 363 19.36 15.03 -11.79
CA GLN A 363 20.40 15.10 -12.81
C GLN A 363 19.95 14.24 -13.98
N TYR A 364 19.85 14.82 -15.15
CA TYR A 364 19.60 14.13 -16.41
C TYR A 364 20.68 14.52 -17.40
N GLU A 365 21.59 13.58 -17.73
CA GLU A 365 22.80 13.86 -18.49
C GLU A 365 23.56 15.08 -17.96
N GLN A 366 23.54 16.21 -18.70
CA GLN A 366 24.16 17.49 -18.31
C GLN A 366 23.15 18.52 -17.79
N THR A 367 21.86 18.16 -17.70
CA THR A 367 20.80 19.03 -17.15
C THR A 367 20.61 18.77 -15.67
N PHE A 368 20.62 19.82 -14.87
CA PHE A 368 20.50 19.73 -13.42
C PHE A 368 19.32 20.53 -12.91
N LEU A 369 18.55 19.93 -12.02
CA LEU A 369 17.61 20.60 -11.13
C LEU A 369 18.15 20.46 -9.72
N ASN A 370 18.67 21.56 -9.17
CA ASN A 370 19.32 21.53 -7.85
C ASN A 370 18.40 22.08 -6.77
N ASP A 371 18.26 21.32 -5.68
CA ASP A 371 17.73 21.72 -4.38
C ASP A 371 16.40 22.49 -4.40
N VAL A 372 15.48 22.08 -5.26
CA VAL A 372 14.11 22.63 -5.22
C VAL A 372 13.40 22.17 -3.94
N MET A 373 12.56 23.05 -3.39
CA MET A 373 11.89 22.77 -2.13
C MET A 373 10.47 23.31 -2.06
N ALA A 374 9.67 22.70 -1.20
CA ALA A 374 8.39 23.20 -0.77
C ALA A 374 8.22 23.00 0.76
N ARG A 375 7.49 23.92 1.39
CA ARG A 375 7.15 23.86 2.81
C ARG A 375 5.67 24.04 2.98
N THR A 376 5.07 23.18 3.82
CA THR A 376 3.66 23.27 4.19
C THR A 376 3.53 23.31 5.70
N LYS A 377 2.79 24.28 6.21
CA LYS A 377 2.38 24.39 7.63
C LYS A 377 0.89 24.17 7.69
N SER A 378 0.44 23.35 8.61
CA SER A 378 -0.97 22.97 8.67
C SER A 378 -1.48 22.93 10.09
N ALA A 379 -2.76 23.26 10.21
CA ALA A 379 -3.52 23.08 11.45
C ALA A 379 -4.83 22.37 11.13
N PHE A 380 -5.23 21.43 11.98
CA PHE A 380 -6.50 20.73 11.84
C PHE A 380 -7.21 20.53 13.16
N ILE A 381 -8.52 20.45 13.09
CA ILE A 381 -9.39 20.08 14.18
C ILE A 381 -10.42 19.08 13.66
N GLN A 382 -10.65 18.02 14.41
CA GLN A 382 -11.67 17.02 14.14
C GLN A 382 -12.39 16.68 15.43
N ASN A 383 -13.69 16.65 15.38
CA ASN A 383 -14.53 16.13 16.45
C ASN A 383 -15.22 14.84 16.00
N LYS A 384 -15.13 13.82 16.83
CA LYS A 384 -15.87 12.56 16.70
C LYS A 384 -16.84 12.47 17.87
N TRP A 385 -18.13 12.53 17.57
CA TRP A 385 -19.20 12.50 18.54
C TRP A 385 -20.06 11.25 18.39
N THR A 386 -20.30 10.56 19.50
CA THR A 386 -21.14 9.37 19.61
C THR A 386 -22.39 9.73 20.43
N PRO A 387 -23.41 10.40 19.84
CA PRO A 387 -24.58 10.90 20.57
C PRO A 387 -25.33 9.78 21.28
N VAL A 388 -25.42 8.63 20.66
CA VAL A 388 -25.94 7.36 21.20
C VAL A 388 -24.98 6.25 20.85
N GLU A 389 -24.97 5.12 21.56
CA GLU A 389 -24.00 4.02 21.44
C GLU A 389 -23.79 3.53 20.00
N ASN A 390 -24.83 3.62 19.18
CA ASN A 390 -24.83 3.10 17.80
C ASN A 390 -24.70 4.17 16.73
N ALA A 391 -24.45 5.43 17.09
CA ALA A 391 -24.26 6.52 16.14
C ALA A 391 -22.87 7.13 16.28
N ASN A 392 -22.22 7.39 15.16
CA ASN A 392 -20.97 8.13 15.09
C ASN A 392 -21.09 9.26 14.08
N ILE A 393 -20.74 10.47 14.49
CA ILE A 393 -20.68 11.67 13.64
C ILE A 393 -19.26 12.23 13.74
N THR A 394 -18.60 12.42 12.61
CA THR A 394 -17.27 13.01 12.53
C THR A 394 -17.34 14.29 11.71
N VAL A 395 -16.83 15.39 12.27
CA VAL A 395 -16.70 16.68 11.58
C VAL A 395 -15.27 17.16 11.74
N GLY A 396 -14.66 17.60 10.65
CA GLY A 396 -13.28 18.08 10.69
C GLY A 396 -13.03 19.19 9.67
N VAL A 397 -12.08 20.04 10.01
CA VAL A 397 -11.55 21.10 9.14
C VAL A 397 -10.03 21.15 9.27
N ARG A 398 -9.36 21.41 8.16
CA ARG A 398 -7.92 21.59 8.07
C ARG A 398 -7.60 22.79 7.19
N SER A 399 -6.59 23.55 7.58
CA SER A 399 -6.00 24.62 6.79
C SER A 399 -4.52 24.31 6.58
N ASP A 400 -4.11 24.29 5.32
CA ASP A 400 -2.73 24.08 4.88
C ASP A 400 -2.22 25.39 4.27
N HIS A 401 -1.08 25.89 4.74
CA HIS A 401 -0.38 27.02 4.15
C HIS A 401 0.87 26.52 3.42
N HIS A 402 0.77 26.41 2.10
CA HIS A 402 1.85 25.98 1.25
C HIS A 402 2.68 27.18 0.79
N GLN A 403 3.99 27.03 0.75
CA GLN A 403 4.93 28.11 0.40
C GLN A 403 4.63 28.77 -0.94
N GLN A 404 4.14 28.04 -1.93
CA GLN A 404 3.89 28.53 -3.30
C GLN A 404 2.42 28.87 -3.57
N PHE A 405 1.48 28.06 -3.10
CA PHE A 405 0.06 28.18 -3.43
C PHE A 405 -0.75 28.97 -2.41
N GLY A 406 -0.12 29.35 -1.27
CA GLY A 406 -0.83 30.00 -0.18
C GLY A 406 -1.69 29.04 0.63
N GLN A 407 -2.90 29.48 0.97
CA GLN A 407 -3.77 28.74 1.89
C GLN A 407 -4.81 27.92 1.15
N GLU A 408 -4.89 26.62 1.51
CA GLU A 408 -5.96 25.71 1.11
C GLU A 408 -6.68 25.20 2.36
N THR A 409 -8.01 25.17 2.29
CA THR A 409 -8.84 24.70 3.41
C THR A 409 -9.71 23.54 2.97
N THR A 410 -9.65 22.45 3.72
CA THR A 410 -10.46 21.24 3.48
C THR A 410 -11.35 20.94 4.68
N TYR A 411 -12.52 20.36 4.43
CA TYR A 411 -13.47 19.96 5.47
C TYR A 411 -14.11 18.61 5.14
N LYS A 412 -14.58 17.94 6.19
CA LYS A 412 -15.25 16.65 6.10
C LYS A 412 -16.35 16.55 7.13
N VAL A 413 -17.46 15.95 6.70
CA VAL A 413 -18.54 15.50 7.58
C VAL A 413 -18.81 14.04 7.22
N ALA A 414 -18.86 13.18 8.24
CA ALA A 414 -19.16 11.77 8.05
C ALA A 414 -20.04 11.27 9.19
N GLY A 415 -20.91 10.32 8.90
CA GLY A 415 -21.77 9.72 9.91
C GLY A 415 -22.04 8.24 9.62
N ALA A 416 -22.20 7.48 10.70
CA ALA A 416 -22.64 6.11 10.67
C ALA A 416 -23.68 5.84 11.75
N TYR A 417 -24.63 4.98 11.45
CA TYR A 417 -25.60 4.48 12.40
C TYR A 417 -25.78 2.97 12.27
N LEU A 418 -25.64 2.26 13.38
CA LEU A 418 -25.76 0.81 13.46
C LEU A 418 -27.11 0.40 14.06
N PHE A 419 -27.94 -0.24 13.27
CA PHE A 419 -29.17 -0.89 13.73
C PHE A 419 -28.81 -2.29 14.26
N GLU A 420 -28.42 -2.37 15.53
CA GLU A 420 -27.89 -3.63 16.12
C GLU A 420 -28.80 -4.83 15.99
N LYS A 421 -30.12 -4.63 16.22
CA LYS A 421 -31.11 -5.73 16.18
C LYS A 421 -31.16 -6.45 14.83
N VAL A 422 -30.86 -5.75 13.74
CA VAL A 422 -30.88 -6.29 12.39
C VAL A 422 -29.49 -6.43 11.79
N GLY A 423 -28.44 -5.97 12.49
CA GLY A 423 -27.07 -6.04 12.03
C GLY A 423 -26.77 -5.15 10.80
N THR A 424 -27.52 -4.06 10.62
CA THR A 424 -27.39 -3.14 9.49
C THR A 424 -26.70 -1.86 9.93
N LYS A 425 -25.61 -1.47 9.24
CA LYS A 425 -24.98 -0.17 9.39
C LYS A 425 -25.24 0.67 8.14
N VAL A 426 -25.73 1.88 8.30
CA VAL A 426 -25.78 2.89 7.25
C VAL A 426 -24.71 3.93 7.51
N ARG A 427 -24.08 4.42 6.45
CA ARG A 427 -23.01 5.41 6.56
C ARG A 427 -23.02 6.35 5.37
N ALA A 428 -22.62 7.61 5.63
CA ALA A 428 -22.40 8.58 4.57
C ALA A 428 -21.26 9.51 4.95
N SER A 429 -20.53 10.01 3.94
CA SER A 429 -19.52 11.04 4.12
C SER A 429 -19.54 12.05 2.98
N TYR A 430 -19.17 13.28 3.30
CA TYR A 430 -18.89 14.34 2.33
C TYR A 430 -17.63 15.06 2.75
N GLY A 431 -16.71 15.29 1.81
CA GLY A 431 -15.48 15.99 2.11
C GLY A 431 -14.85 16.64 0.88
N THR A 432 -13.98 17.59 1.14
CA THR A 432 -13.15 18.22 0.12
C THR A 432 -11.71 17.76 0.25
N GLY A 433 -10.97 17.80 -0.86
CA GLY A 433 -9.56 17.45 -0.90
C GLY A 433 -8.80 18.33 -1.88
N PHE A 434 -7.49 18.31 -1.77
CA PHE A 434 -6.62 18.94 -2.76
C PHE A 434 -5.34 18.11 -2.97
N HIS A 435 -4.69 18.34 -4.12
CA HIS A 435 -3.37 17.81 -4.42
C HIS A 435 -2.49 18.95 -4.93
N ALA A 436 -1.36 19.16 -4.25
CA ALA A 436 -0.34 20.13 -4.65
C ALA A 436 0.50 19.55 -5.79
N PRO A 437 0.84 20.34 -6.83
CA PRO A 437 1.78 19.90 -7.85
C PRO A 437 3.09 19.41 -7.25
N SER A 438 3.68 18.34 -7.80
CA SER A 438 4.98 17.83 -7.38
C SER A 438 6.11 18.83 -7.70
N LEU A 439 7.25 18.70 -7.00
CA LEU A 439 8.43 19.52 -7.31
C LEU A 439 8.91 19.32 -8.75
N TYR A 440 8.73 18.11 -9.29
CA TYR A 440 9.01 17.82 -10.70
C TYR A 440 8.10 18.63 -11.64
N GLN A 441 6.78 18.59 -11.42
CA GLN A 441 5.80 19.32 -12.24
C GLN A 441 6.03 20.84 -12.20
N LEU A 442 6.53 21.35 -11.08
CA LEU A 442 6.79 22.79 -10.92
C LEU A 442 8.12 23.22 -11.53
N TYR A 443 9.19 22.48 -11.30
CA TYR A 443 10.55 22.99 -11.45
C TYR A 443 11.42 22.21 -12.44
N GLU A 444 10.92 21.11 -13.05
CA GLU A 444 11.69 20.41 -14.07
C GLU A 444 12.06 21.40 -15.20
N PRO A 445 13.35 21.50 -15.61
CA PRO A 445 13.83 22.58 -16.49
C PRO A 445 13.14 22.67 -17.85
N ASN A 446 12.78 21.53 -18.45
CA ASN A 446 12.19 21.47 -19.80
C ASN A 446 10.66 21.48 -19.78
N TYR A 447 10.05 20.87 -18.76
CA TYR A 447 8.63 20.51 -18.73
C TYR A 447 7.86 21.14 -17.57
N GLY A 448 8.57 21.70 -16.59
CA GLY A 448 7.99 22.29 -15.39
C GLY A 448 7.18 23.55 -15.67
N ASN A 449 6.20 23.80 -14.80
CA ASN A 449 5.35 24.98 -14.86
C ASN A 449 5.07 25.50 -13.45
N THR A 450 5.74 26.58 -13.08
CA THR A 450 5.59 27.22 -11.76
C THR A 450 4.23 27.92 -11.55
N ASN A 451 3.42 28.05 -12.60
CA ASN A 451 2.07 28.64 -12.55
C ASN A 451 0.97 27.61 -12.28
N LEU A 452 1.32 26.33 -12.05
CA LEU A 452 0.33 25.32 -11.73
C LEU A 452 -0.39 25.66 -10.42
N ALA A 453 -1.72 25.54 -10.44
CA ALA A 453 -2.57 25.59 -9.27
C ALA A 453 -2.79 24.18 -8.69
N PRO A 454 -3.11 24.05 -7.39
CA PRO A 454 -3.51 22.77 -6.82
C PRO A 454 -4.76 22.20 -7.48
N GLU A 455 -4.79 20.88 -7.65
CA GLU A 455 -6.01 20.16 -8.00
C GLU A 455 -6.95 20.15 -6.79
N LYS A 456 -8.25 20.22 -7.02
CA LYS A 456 -9.29 20.26 -5.97
C LYS A 456 -10.31 19.16 -6.19
N SER A 457 -10.90 18.70 -5.09
CA SER A 457 -11.96 17.70 -5.17
C SER A 457 -13.09 17.95 -4.20
N LYS A 458 -14.28 17.47 -4.58
CA LYS A 458 -15.46 17.31 -3.72
C LYS A 458 -15.93 15.87 -3.85
N GLY A 459 -15.96 15.14 -2.73
CA GLY A 459 -16.31 13.73 -2.71
C GLY A 459 -17.51 13.45 -1.81
N PHE A 460 -18.36 12.55 -2.26
CA PHE A 460 -19.52 12.05 -1.53
C PHE A 460 -19.54 10.52 -1.55
N ASP A 461 -19.85 9.92 -0.40
CA ASP A 461 -20.02 8.48 -0.23
C ASP A 461 -21.31 8.20 0.53
N ALA A 462 -22.04 7.14 0.12
CA ALA A 462 -23.15 6.58 0.89
C ALA A 462 -23.10 5.06 0.81
N GLY A 463 -23.21 4.39 1.95
CA GLY A 463 -23.05 2.94 2.02
C GLY A 463 -23.95 2.28 3.05
N ILE A 464 -24.18 1.01 2.81
CA ILE A 464 -24.88 0.10 3.71
C ILE A 464 -24.02 -1.15 3.91
N ASP A 465 -23.84 -1.53 5.17
CA ASP A 465 -23.15 -2.76 5.56
C ASP A 465 -24.15 -3.62 6.34
N GLN A 466 -24.29 -4.89 5.97
CA GLN A 466 -25.23 -5.84 6.55
C GLN A 466 -24.52 -7.06 7.07
N SER A 467 -24.63 -7.32 8.36
CA SER A 467 -24.22 -8.57 9.00
C SER A 467 -25.42 -9.46 9.28
N LEU A 468 -25.32 -10.73 8.92
CA LEU A 468 -26.39 -11.72 9.06
C LEU A 468 -25.85 -13.00 9.70
N PHE A 469 -26.74 -13.73 10.38
CA PHE A 469 -26.46 -15.08 10.95
C PHE A 469 -25.27 -15.09 11.92
N GLY A 470 -25.13 -14.05 12.78
CA GLY A 470 -24.02 -13.93 13.72
C GLY A 470 -22.68 -13.76 13.01
N ASP A 471 -22.61 -12.80 12.09
CA ASP A 471 -21.42 -12.45 11.28
C ASP A 471 -20.92 -13.54 10.31
N LYS A 472 -21.75 -14.58 10.07
CA LYS A 472 -21.42 -15.57 9.04
C LYS A 472 -21.53 -15.05 7.62
N VAL A 473 -22.43 -14.09 7.38
CA VAL A 473 -22.60 -13.38 6.10
C VAL A 473 -22.43 -11.90 6.35
N ASN A 474 -21.49 -11.27 5.64
CA ASN A 474 -21.32 -9.83 5.66
C ASN A 474 -21.40 -9.31 4.21
N LEU A 475 -22.26 -8.33 4.00
CA LEU A 475 -22.47 -7.68 2.71
C LEU A 475 -22.21 -6.20 2.88
N SER A 476 -21.62 -5.57 1.87
CA SER A 476 -21.43 -4.12 1.81
C SER A 476 -21.75 -3.61 0.43
N ALA A 477 -22.41 -2.46 0.35
CA ALA A 477 -22.61 -1.72 -0.88
C ALA A 477 -22.35 -0.24 -0.61
N THR A 478 -21.60 0.42 -1.50
CA THR A 478 -21.26 1.84 -1.40
C THR A 478 -21.40 2.51 -2.75
N TYR A 479 -22.20 3.56 -2.84
CA TYR A 479 -22.14 4.53 -3.93
C TYR A 479 -21.11 5.59 -3.59
N PHE A 480 -20.32 6.02 -4.56
CA PHE A 480 -19.36 7.11 -4.42
C PHE A 480 -19.38 8.03 -5.63
N ARG A 481 -19.00 9.30 -5.41
CA ARG A 481 -18.78 10.29 -6.45
C ARG A 481 -17.70 11.27 -6.03
N ASN A 482 -16.76 11.57 -6.94
CA ASN A 482 -15.77 12.63 -6.80
C ASN A 482 -15.84 13.55 -8.04
N ASP A 483 -16.00 14.83 -7.81
CA ASP A 483 -15.84 15.88 -8.80
C ASP A 483 -14.45 16.50 -8.60
N LEU A 484 -13.66 16.57 -9.68
CA LEU A 484 -12.25 16.96 -9.68
C LEU A 484 -12.06 18.19 -10.58
N ASP A 485 -11.43 19.22 -10.04
CA ASP A 485 -11.14 20.47 -10.73
C ASP A 485 -9.63 20.71 -10.84
N ASN A 486 -9.20 21.43 -11.89
CA ASN A 486 -7.80 21.83 -12.14
C ASN A 486 -6.82 20.66 -12.28
N LEU A 487 -7.23 19.55 -12.88
CA LEU A 487 -6.34 18.40 -13.05
C LEU A 487 -5.06 18.78 -13.78
N ILE A 488 -3.93 18.36 -13.24
CA ILE A 488 -2.62 18.58 -13.82
C ILE A 488 -2.35 17.47 -14.81
N VAL A 489 -2.19 17.83 -16.08
CA VAL A 489 -1.90 16.90 -17.17
C VAL A 489 -0.75 17.40 -18.01
N TRP A 490 -0.16 16.49 -18.78
CA TRP A 490 0.77 16.87 -19.84
C TRP A 490 0.03 17.51 -20.99
N ASP A 491 0.37 18.76 -21.32
CA ASP A 491 -0.17 19.47 -22.49
C ASP A 491 0.78 19.33 -23.69
N TRP A 492 0.34 18.57 -24.68
CA TRP A 492 1.10 18.33 -25.90
C TRP A 492 1.28 19.59 -26.76
N GLY A 493 0.40 20.59 -26.62
CA GLY A 493 0.47 21.84 -27.36
C GLY A 493 1.61 22.75 -26.90
N THR A 494 1.86 22.76 -25.60
CA THR A 494 2.90 23.59 -24.98
C THR A 494 4.13 22.79 -24.56
N SER A 495 4.07 21.46 -24.60
CA SER A 495 5.08 20.53 -24.06
C SER A 495 5.43 20.81 -22.60
N ARG A 496 4.41 21.09 -21.78
CA ARG A 496 4.52 21.38 -20.35
C ARG A 496 3.35 20.81 -19.55
N TYR A 497 3.50 20.73 -18.24
CA TYR A 497 2.38 20.47 -17.35
C TYR A 497 1.44 21.67 -17.27
N ALA A 498 0.12 21.42 -17.30
CA ALA A 498 -0.92 22.45 -17.25
C ALA A 498 -2.16 21.99 -16.47
N ASN A 499 -2.87 22.94 -15.84
CA ASN A 499 -4.19 22.71 -15.26
C ASN A 499 -5.26 22.91 -16.34
N VAL A 500 -5.71 21.86 -16.98
CA VAL A 500 -6.58 22.01 -18.16
C VAL A 500 -7.87 21.18 -18.08
N GLN A 501 -8.09 20.39 -17.03
CA GLN A 501 -9.17 19.41 -17.04
C GLN A 501 -10.02 19.44 -15.78
N GLN A 502 -11.31 19.13 -16.00
CA GLN A 502 -12.25 18.72 -14.98
C GLN A 502 -12.58 17.25 -15.23
N ALA A 503 -12.72 16.48 -14.16
CA ALA A 503 -13.11 15.08 -14.28
C ALA A 503 -14.10 14.70 -13.18
N ARG A 504 -14.86 13.69 -13.48
CA ARG A 504 -15.76 13.05 -12.53
C ARG A 504 -15.46 11.56 -12.47
N THR A 505 -15.46 11.03 -11.25
CA THR A 505 -15.47 9.60 -11.02
C THR A 505 -16.64 9.23 -10.12
N GLU A 506 -17.47 8.30 -10.55
CA GLU A 506 -18.60 7.81 -9.78
C GLU A 506 -18.81 6.32 -10.00
N GLY A 507 -19.44 5.66 -9.02
CA GLY A 507 -19.63 4.23 -9.15
C GLY A 507 -20.23 3.57 -7.92
N ILE A 508 -20.26 2.24 -7.99
CA ILE A 508 -20.76 1.38 -6.92
C ILE A 508 -19.71 0.33 -6.60
N GLU A 509 -19.37 0.21 -5.34
CA GLU A 509 -18.54 -0.87 -4.79
C GLU A 509 -19.43 -1.82 -3.99
N THR A 510 -19.27 -3.11 -4.21
CA THR A 510 -19.93 -4.14 -3.41
C THR A 510 -18.93 -5.16 -2.91
N SER A 511 -19.16 -5.71 -1.74
CA SER A 511 -18.43 -6.86 -1.22
C SER A 511 -19.34 -7.81 -0.47
N ALA A 512 -18.99 -9.09 -0.51
CA ALA A 512 -19.68 -10.15 0.20
C ALA A 512 -18.66 -11.09 0.82
N SER A 513 -18.84 -11.45 2.08
CA SER A 513 -18.13 -12.56 2.71
C SER A 513 -19.14 -13.53 3.31
N TRP A 514 -18.93 -14.81 3.09
CA TRP A 514 -19.79 -15.86 3.59
C TRP A 514 -18.98 -17.02 4.17
N ARG A 515 -19.28 -17.38 5.40
CA ARG A 515 -18.69 -18.52 6.13
C ARG A 515 -19.76 -19.56 6.45
N PRO A 516 -20.19 -20.37 5.45
CA PRO A 516 -21.21 -21.37 5.65
C PRO A 516 -20.80 -22.44 6.67
N LEU A 517 -19.52 -22.79 6.68
CA LEU A 517 -18.92 -23.81 7.50
C LEU A 517 -17.60 -23.28 8.12
N ASN A 518 -17.17 -23.83 9.24
CA ASN A 518 -15.94 -23.41 9.91
C ASN A 518 -14.68 -23.64 9.06
N TRP A 519 -14.73 -24.57 8.12
CA TRP A 519 -13.63 -24.91 7.22
C TRP A 519 -13.76 -24.25 5.83
N LEU A 520 -14.87 -23.53 5.54
CA LEU A 520 -15.13 -22.92 4.22
C LEU A 520 -15.46 -21.44 4.39
N SER A 521 -14.72 -20.57 3.69
CA SER A 521 -15.07 -19.16 3.54
C SER A 521 -14.99 -18.70 2.09
N LEU A 522 -15.97 -17.90 1.70
CA LEU A 522 -16.08 -17.32 0.35
C LEU A 522 -16.05 -15.81 0.48
N ASN A 523 -15.30 -15.15 -0.39
CA ASN A 523 -15.28 -13.69 -0.48
C ASN A 523 -15.45 -13.30 -1.94
N ALA A 524 -16.20 -12.24 -2.17
CA ALA A 524 -16.39 -11.65 -3.50
C ALA A 524 -16.43 -10.13 -3.37
N ASN A 525 -15.96 -9.44 -4.38
CA ASN A 525 -16.14 -8.00 -4.53
C ASN A 525 -16.40 -7.65 -6.00
N TYR A 526 -17.08 -6.54 -6.21
CA TYR A 526 -17.33 -6.00 -7.54
C TYR A 526 -17.36 -4.48 -7.46
N THR A 527 -16.78 -3.84 -8.47
CA THR A 527 -16.82 -2.39 -8.64
C THR A 527 -17.32 -2.04 -10.04
N TYR A 528 -18.33 -1.21 -10.10
CA TYR A 528 -18.69 -0.44 -11.29
C TYR A 528 -18.13 0.95 -11.16
N LEU A 529 -17.42 1.44 -12.17
CA LEU A 529 -16.77 2.74 -12.21
C LEU A 529 -17.10 3.46 -13.52
N ASP A 530 -17.60 4.68 -13.44
CA ASP A 530 -17.65 5.65 -14.52
C ASP A 530 -16.66 6.81 -14.20
N ALA A 531 -15.58 6.93 -14.96
CA ALA A 531 -14.53 7.92 -14.75
C ALA A 531 -14.31 8.70 -16.04
N LYS A 532 -14.76 9.95 -16.08
CA LYS A 532 -14.81 10.80 -17.28
C LYS A 532 -14.11 12.13 -17.11
N ASN A 533 -13.54 12.59 -18.18
CA ASN A 533 -13.21 13.99 -18.37
C ASN A 533 -14.51 14.76 -18.70
N ASP A 534 -14.89 15.70 -17.83
CA ASP A 534 -16.16 16.42 -17.97
C ASP A 534 -16.17 17.40 -19.16
N THR A 535 -15.01 17.87 -19.62
CA THR A 535 -14.90 18.75 -20.79
C THR A 535 -15.07 17.99 -22.10
N THR A 536 -14.42 16.84 -22.24
CA THR A 536 -14.44 16.05 -23.48
C THR A 536 -15.48 14.96 -23.50
N GLN A 537 -16.09 14.65 -22.36
CA GLN A 537 -17.01 13.52 -22.14
C GLN A 537 -16.39 12.14 -22.45
N LYS A 538 -15.04 12.07 -22.49
CA LYS A 538 -14.28 10.84 -22.73
C LYS A 538 -13.92 10.15 -21.43
N GLN A 539 -13.86 8.81 -21.47
CA GLN A 539 -13.40 8.01 -20.34
C GLN A 539 -11.93 8.28 -20.06
N LEU A 540 -11.58 8.35 -18.78
CA LEU A 540 -10.18 8.41 -18.36
C LEU A 540 -9.47 7.11 -18.73
N THR A 541 -8.23 7.24 -19.21
CA THR A 541 -7.45 6.10 -19.69
C THR A 541 -7.12 5.12 -18.56
N TYR A 542 -7.06 3.83 -18.89
CA TYR A 542 -6.71 2.75 -17.96
C TYR A 542 -7.66 2.60 -16.75
N ARG A 543 -8.91 3.07 -16.85
CA ARG A 543 -9.98 2.90 -15.85
C ARG A 543 -11.03 1.95 -16.42
N PRO A 544 -11.04 0.66 -16.00
CA PRO A 544 -12.08 -0.27 -16.43
C PRO A 544 -13.42 0.08 -15.79
N HIS A 545 -14.53 -0.03 -16.54
CA HIS A 545 -15.87 0.13 -15.97
C HIS A 545 -16.22 -0.95 -14.94
N HIS A 546 -15.68 -2.14 -15.12
CA HIS A 546 -16.01 -3.29 -14.29
C HIS A 546 -14.75 -3.97 -13.80
N THR A 547 -14.63 -4.15 -12.48
CA THR A 547 -13.65 -5.02 -11.85
C THR A 547 -14.34 -5.95 -10.87
N ALA A 548 -13.85 -7.17 -10.75
CA ALA A 548 -14.35 -8.14 -9.78
C ALA A 548 -13.22 -8.96 -9.20
N GLY A 549 -13.36 -9.31 -7.94
CA GLY A 549 -12.46 -10.22 -7.24
C GLY A 549 -13.25 -11.28 -6.50
N GLY A 550 -12.67 -12.46 -6.35
CA GLY A 550 -13.27 -13.52 -5.57
C GLY A 550 -12.25 -14.47 -4.97
N SER A 551 -12.56 -15.08 -3.85
CA SER A 551 -11.73 -16.14 -3.29
C SER A 551 -12.54 -17.16 -2.50
N VAL A 552 -12.11 -18.41 -2.61
CA VAL A 552 -12.60 -19.55 -1.83
C VAL A 552 -11.46 -20.02 -0.95
N ASN A 553 -11.67 -20.07 0.34
CA ASN A 553 -10.71 -20.60 1.30
C ASN A 553 -11.25 -21.85 1.98
N ILE A 554 -10.50 -22.94 1.89
CA ILE A 554 -10.86 -24.28 2.36
C ILE A 554 -9.84 -24.73 3.41
N ARG A 555 -10.32 -25.14 4.59
CA ARG A 555 -9.53 -25.71 5.69
C ARG A 555 -10.05 -27.09 6.06
N PRO A 556 -9.80 -28.11 5.24
CA PRO A 556 -10.40 -29.44 5.43
C PRO A 556 -9.91 -30.09 6.73
N ILE A 557 -8.72 -29.73 7.19
CA ILE A 557 -8.14 -30.05 8.51
C ILE A 557 -7.44 -28.81 9.05
N ASP A 558 -7.25 -28.71 10.36
CA ASP A 558 -6.66 -27.51 11.02
C ASP A 558 -5.28 -27.13 10.51
N LYS A 559 -4.50 -28.10 10.02
CA LYS A 559 -3.13 -27.92 9.52
C LYS A 559 -3.05 -27.50 8.05
N LEU A 560 -4.13 -27.65 7.28
CA LEU A 560 -4.14 -27.42 5.84
C LEU A 560 -5.03 -26.23 5.50
N ASN A 561 -4.47 -25.23 4.84
CA ASN A 561 -5.21 -24.14 4.26
C ASN A 561 -5.00 -24.14 2.75
N TRP A 562 -6.08 -24.11 1.98
CA TRP A 562 -6.10 -24.03 0.54
C TRP A 562 -6.97 -22.86 0.10
N ASN A 563 -6.41 -21.96 -0.71
CA ASN A 563 -7.09 -20.80 -1.25
C ASN A 563 -7.09 -20.85 -2.78
N VAL A 564 -8.22 -20.53 -3.39
CA VAL A 564 -8.34 -20.26 -4.82
C VAL A 564 -8.86 -18.85 -4.95
N SER A 565 -8.23 -18.01 -5.76
CA SER A 565 -8.62 -16.62 -6.00
C SER A 565 -8.77 -16.32 -7.48
N MET A 566 -9.64 -15.36 -7.79
CA MET A 566 -9.95 -14.86 -9.13
C MET A 566 -9.91 -13.33 -9.11
N GLN A 567 -9.36 -12.74 -10.18
CA GLN A 567 -9.40 -11.31 -10.46
C GLN A 567 -9.87 -11.11 -11.89
N TYR A 568 -10.89 -10.28 -12.07
CA TYR A 568 -11.39 -9.85 -13.37
C TYR A 568 -11.19 -8.35 -13.53
N VAL A 569 -10.63 -7.93 -14.67
CA VAL A 569 -10.49 -6.54 -15.09
C VAL A 569 -11.14 -6.37 -16.44
N GLY A 570 -12.13 -5.48 -16.53
CA GLY A 570 -12.91 -5.22 -17.72
C GLY A 570 -12.14 -4.46 -18.81
N LYS A 571 -12.79 -4.28 -19.95
CA LYS A 571 -12.27 -3.45 -21.05
C LYS A 571 -12.02 -2.02 -20.57
N ARG A 572 -10.97 -1.39 -21.11
CA ARG A 572 -10.56 -0.03 -20.77
C ARG A 572 -9.92 0.66 -21.97
N TYR A 573 -9.96 1.97 -22.01
CA TYR A 573 -9.30 2.77 -23.03
C TYR A 573 -7.84 3.00 -22.68
N ARG A 574 -6.93 2.96 -23.68
CA ARG A 574 -5.51 3.27 -23.51
C ARG A 574 -5.14 4.70 -23.95
N ASP A 575 -6.02 5.39 -24.65
CA ASP A 575 -5.81 6.74 -25.17
C ASP A 575 -6.94 7.70 -24.78
N ALA A 576 -6.63 8.97 -24.60
CA ALA A 576 -7.58 10.00 -24.18
C ALA A 576 -8.70 10.28 -25.20
N SER A 577 -8.50 9.95 -26.48
CA SER A 577 -9.53 10.07 -27.51
C SER A 577 -10.55 8.93 -27.49
N ASN A 578 -10.34 7.88 -26.67
CA ASN A 578 -11.13 6.66 -26.56
C ASN A 578 -11.26 5.89 -27.90
N LYS A 579 -10.24 5.98 -28.73
CA LYS A 579 -10.19 5.30 -30.01
C LYS A 579 -9.74 3.84 -29.87
N TYR A 580 -8.82 3.57 -28.94
CA TYR A 580 -8.21 2.26 -28.77
C TYR A 580 -8.54 1.69 -27.40
N THR A 581 -8.98 0.42 -27.39
CA THR A 581 -9.32 -0.31 -26.17
C THR A 581 -8.30 -1.41 -25.89
N MET A 582 -8.11 -1.70 -24.60
CA MET A 582 -7.47 -2.93 -24.13
C MET A 582 -8.54 -3.97 -23.78
N PRO A 583 -8.31 -5.26 -24.09
CA PRO A 583 -9.24 -6.33 -23.77
C PRO A 583 -9.42 -6.50 -22.25
N ALA A 584 -10.54 -7.13 -21.88
CA ALA A 584 -10.73 -7.64 -20.52
C ALA A 584 -9.92 -8.91 -20.33
N TYR A 585 -9.54 -9.19 -19.07
CA TYR A 585 -8.85 -10.43 -18.69
C TYR A 585 -9.33 -10.96 -17.34
N THR A 586 -9.09 -12.25 -17.10
CA THR A 586 -9.39 -12.91 -15.81
C THR A 586 -8.21 -13.77 -15.38
N ILE A 587 -7.68 -13.49 -14.20
CA ILE A 587 -6.57 -14.23 -13.62
C ILE A 587 -7.07 -15.12 -12.49
N TYR A 588 -6.68 -16.38 -12.52
CA TYR A 588 -6.92 -17.31 -11.43
C TYR A 588 -5.61 -17.72 -10.79
N SER A 589 -5.59 -17.76 -9.47
CA SER A 589 -4.42 -18.18 -8.70
C SER A 589 -4.82 -19.10 -7.55
N THR A 590 -3.91 -19.95 -7.11
CA THR A 590 -4.15 -20.82 -5.97
C THR A 590 -2.93 -20.83 -5.05
N ALA A 591 -3.19 -20.96 -3.75
CA ALA A 591 -2.15 -21.07 -2.73
C ALA A 591 -2.54 -22.13 -1.70
N VAL A 592 -1.58 -22.91 -1.26
CA VAL A 592 -1.73 -23.94 -0.22
C VAL A 592 -0.66 -23.73 0.84
N SER A 593 -1.04 -23.93 2.11
CA SER A 593 -0.09 -24.00 3.21
C SER A 593 -0.43 -25.18 4.12
N TYR A 594 0.60 -25.90 4.58
CA TYR A 594 0.48 -27.06 5.44
C TYR A 594 1.43 -26.96 6.65
N ASP A 595 0.86 -26.94 7.85
CA ASP A 595 1.61 -26.93 9.11
C ASP A 595 2.08 -28.35 9.45
N VAL A 596 3.32 -28.68 9.04
CA VAL A 596 3.93 -30.01 9.32
C VAL A 596 4.07 -30.19 10.82
N THR A 597 4.62 -29.18 11.48
CA THR A 597 4.77 -29.09 12.94
C THR A 597 4.37 -27.69 13.42
N LYS A 598 4.42 -27.43 14.73
CA LYS A 598 4.19 -26.09 15.28
C LYS A 598 5.25 -25.06 14.86
N TRP A 599 6.42 -25.52 14.39
CA TRP A 599 7.56 -24.68 14.01
C TRP A 599 7.89 -24.73 12.52
N MET A 600 7.24 -25.61 11.72
CA MET A 600 7.51 -25.77 10.29
C MET A 600 6.23 -25.79 9.47
N GLN A 601 6.14 -24.90 8.50
CA GLN A 601 5.06 -24.81 7.51
C GLN A 601 5.64 -24.94 6.10
N LEU A 602 4.99 -25.73 5.26
CA LEU A 602 5.23 -25.81 3.82
C LEU A 602 4.22 -24.93 3.10
N THR A 603 4.65 -24.26 2.05
CA THR A 603 3.79 -23.44 1.21
C THR A 603 3.96 -23.80 -0.26
N GLY A 604 2.87 -23.69 -1.03
CA GLY A 604 2.88 -23.82 -2.48
C GLY A 604 1.91 -22.82 -3.07
N ARG A 605 2.23 -22.24 -4.23
CA ARG A 605 1.32 -21.37 -4.96
C ARG A 605 1.49 -21.52 -6.47
N ILE A 606 0.39 -21.32 -7.19
CA ILE A 606 0.37 -21.24 -8.64
C ILE A 606 -0.29 -19.92 -8.97
N SER A 607 0.45 -19.01 -9.60
CA SER A 607 -0.08 -17.76 -10.13
C SER A 607 -0.53 -17.96 -11.57
N ASN A 608 -1.63 -17.28 -11.97
CA ASN A 608 -2.17 -17.32 -13.33
C ASN A 608 -2.28 -18.77 -13.86
N PHE A 609 -2.96 -19.66 -13.13
CA PHE A 609 -2.96 -21.09 -13.47
C PHE A 609 -3.74 -21.42 -14.75
N THR A 610 -4.51 -20.49 -15.28
CA THR A 610 -5.13 -20.59 -16.62
C THR A 610 -4.18 -20.17 -17.74
N ASN A 611 -2.99 -19.67 -17.39
CA ASN A 611 -1.99 -19.15 -18.31
C ASN A 611 -2.56 -18.07 -19.25
N GLU A 612 -3.38 -17.17 -18.68
CA GLU A 612 -3.94 -16.04 -19.40
C GLU A 612 -2.82 -15.10 -19.86
N HIS A 613 -2.81 -14.77 -21.15
CA HIS A 613 -1.90 -13.76 -21.70
C HIS A 613 -2.59 -12.40 -21.68
N TYR A 614 -2.06 -11.47 -20.88
CA TYR A 614 -2.69 -10.18 -20.67
C TYR A 614 -1.68 -9.06 -20.50
N GLN A 615 -2.14 -7.84 -20.71
CA GLN A 615 -1.40 -6.60 -20.50
C GLN A 615 -2.16 -5.72 -19.52
N SER A 616 -1.50 -5.28 -18.47
CA SER A 616 -2.01 -4.26 -17.56
C SER A 616 -1.89 -2.87 -18.20
N ILE A 617 -0.78 -2.61 -18.84
CA ILE A 617 -0.50 -1.45 -19.68
C ILE A 617 -0.12 -1.94 -21.09
N TYR A 618 -0.55 -1.20 -22.10
CA TYR A 618 -0.35 -1.56 -23.49
C TYR A 618 1.13 -1.73 -23.83
N GLN A 619 1.46 -2.83 -24.52
CA GLN A 619 2.80 -3.28 -24.92
C GLN A 619 3.69 -3.80 -23.77
N TYR A 620 3.16 -3.92 -22.56
CA TYR A 620 3.86 -4.56 -21.45
C TYR A 620 3.18 -5.88 -21.09
N GLY A 621 3.94 -6.97 -21.24
CA GLY A 621 3.49 -8.33 -20.94
C GLY A 621 3.52 -8.63 -19.45
N GLU A 622 2.56 -9.41 -19.00
CA GLU A 622 2.53 -9.92 -17.63
C GLU A 622 2.91 -11.41 -17.61
N PRO A 623 3.44 -11.93 -16.50
CA PRO A 623 3.85 -13.33 -16.43
C PRO A 623 2.69 -14.29 -16.69
N GLY A 624 2.94 -15.33 -17.47
CA GLY A 624 2.09 -16.49 -17.62
C GLY A 624 2.01 -17.31 -16.33
N ILE A 625 1.74 -18.61 -16.47
CA ILE A 625 1.64 -19.51 -15.33
C ILE A 625 2.98 -19.61 -14.56
N GLY A 626 2.93 -19.45 -13.24
CA GLY A 626 4.09 -19.56 -12.36
C GLY A 626 3.84 -20.52 -11.18
N PHE A 627 4.81 -21.40 -10.90
CA PHE A 627 4.80 -22.38 -9.81
C PHE A 627 5.86 -22.01 -8.77
N PHE A 628 5.48 -21.97 -7.50
CA PHE A 628 6.37 -21.63 -6.39
C PHE A 628 6.16 -22.56 -5.21
N GLY A 629 7.24 -22.91 -4.54
CA GLY A 629 7.23 -23.75 -3.34
C GLY A 629 8.13 -23.17 -2.26
N GLY A 630 7.72 -23.26 -1.01
CA GLY A 630 8.46 -22.67 0.09
C GLY A 630 8.34 -23.41 1.40
N ILE A 631 9.21 -23.02 2.32
CA ILE A 631 9.24 -23.47 3.71
C ILE A 631 9.36 -22.27 4.63
N LYS A 632 8.58 -22.26 5.71
CA LYS A 632 8.68 -21.28 6.80
C LYS A 632 8.95 -22.02 8.10
N LEU A 633 9.98 -21.56 8.80
CA LEU A 633 10.40 -22.06 10.11
C LEU A 633 10.15 -20.95 11.15
N THR A 634 9.59 -21.28 12.29
CA THR A 634 9.33 -20.32 13.39
C THR A 634 9.69 -20.97 14.71
N TYR A 635 10.60 -20.35 15.44
CA TYR A 635 11.08 -20.81 16.76
C TYR A 635 10.80 -19.79 17.84
#